data_705e55c912e2cfe6abbe7a50418d11a4
#
_entry.id   705e55c912e2cfe6abbe7a50418d11a4
#
_cell.length_a   1.000
_cell.length_b   1.000
_cell.length_c   1.000
_cell.angle_alpha   90.00
_cell.angle_beta   90.00
_cell.angle_gamma   90.00
#
_symmetry.space_group_name_H-M   'P 1'
#
loop_
_entity.id
_entity.type
_entity.pdbx_description
1 polymer ?
#
loop_
_entity_poly.entity_id
_entity_poly.type
_entity_poly.pdbx_seq_one_letter_code
_entity_poly.pdbx_strand_id
1 'polypeptide(L)'
;GDVYKRQVLNCGSSSIKYKLFDMTSGEVMAQGGIEKIGLPGAFLKLTDKDGKKVVIEREIPGHQEGIEFILSVLTDATYGCIKDYKEIDAVGHRVVHGGEEFASSVLINQDVINKVIECSDLAPLHNPANLKGVRAMEALIPGIPQVAVFDTAFHQTMPDYAYMYGLPYGMYKKYGVRRYGFHGTSHRYVSRRACEILGVPYEDQKIITAHVGNGGSITAIKNGKSVDTSMGLTPVEGLLM
;
A
#
# COMPACT_ATOMS: atom_id res chain seq x y z
N GLY A 1 -8.82 -21.86 3.05
CA GLY A 1 -9.95 -21.47 3.91
C GLY A 1 -10.51 -20.13 3.49
N ASP A 2 -11.77 -19.91 3.69
CA ASP A 2 -12.44 -18.67 3.34
C ASP A 2 -11.91 -17.56 4.24
N VAL A 3 -11.51 -16.42 3.64
CA VAL A 3 -10.99 -15.27 4.36
C VAL A 3 -12.13 -14.28 4.54
N TYR A 4 -12.67 -14.19 5.75
CA TYR A 4 -13.84 -13.36 6.06
C TYR A 4 -13.44 -11.95 6.50
N LYS A 5 -12.33 -11.77 7.24
CA LYS A 5 -11.86 -10.47 7.71
C LYS A 5 -10.46 -10.18 7.22
N ARG A 6 -10.30 -9.07 6.51
CA ARG A 6 -9.01 -8.60 5.99
C ARG A 6 -8.64 -7.26 6.58
N GLN A 7 -7.47 -7.19 7.16
CA GLN A 7 -6.85 -5.92 7.52
C GLN A 7 -5.97 -5.42 6.39
N VAL A 8 -6.04 -4.13 6.10
CA VAL A 8 -5.13 -3.45 5.17
C VAL A 8 -4.31 -2.45 5.97
N LEU A 9 -2.99 -2.53 5.83
CA LEU A 9 -2.02 -1.66 6.48
C LEU A 9 -1.22 -0.87 5.45
N ASN A 10 -1.03 0.41 5.73
CA ASN A 10 -0.12 1.29 5.03
C ASN A 10 0.79 1.95 6.06
N CYS A 11 1.98 1.42 6.24
CA CYS A 11 2.99 1.89 7.19
C CYS A 11 3.93 2.85 6.49
N GLY A 12 3.85 4.14 6.83
CA GLY A 12 4.81 5.17 6.48
C GLY A 12 5.91 5.29 7.52
N SER A 13 6.84 6.23 7.34
CA SER A 13 7.98 6.45 8.26
C SER A 13 7.54 6.81 9.68
N SER A 14 6.49 7.62 9.83
CA SER A 14 5.96 8.09 11.12
C SER A 14 4.44 7.96 11.23
N SER A 15 3.82 7.13 10.41
CA SER A 15 2.37 6.94 10.42
C SER A 15 1.97 5.52 10.03
N ILE A 16 0.80 5.09 10.48
CA ILE A 16 0.16 3.84 10.04
C ILE A 16 -1.29 4.18 9.72
N LYS A 17 -1.75 3.83 8.53
CA LYS A 17 -3.18 3.87 8.17
C LYS A 17 -3.69 2.44 8.08
N TYR A 18 -4.91 2.21 8.58
CA TYR A 18 -5.52 0.89 8.57
C TYR A 18 -6.98 0.92 8.16
N LYS A 19 -7.43 -0.20 7.59
CA LYS A 19 -8.84 -0.56 7.41
C LYS A 19 -9.02 -2.04 7.71
N LEU A 20 -10.13 -2.37 8.37
CA LEU A 20 -10.59 -3.75 8.52
C LEU A 20 -11.86 -3.93 7.70
N PHE A 21 -11.89 -4.95 6.87
CA PHE A 21 -13.01 -5.27 5.99
C PHE A 21 -13.66 -6.58 6.40
N ASP A 22 -14.98 -6.63 6.36
CA ASP A 22 -15.72 -7.87 6.23
C ASP A 22 -15.80 -8.21 4.73
N MET A 23 -15.19 -9.33 4.36
CA MET A 23 -15.13 -9.74 2.95
C MET A 23 -16.41 -10.44 2.47
N THR A 24 -17.30 -10.77 3.38
CA THR A 24 -18.63 -11.36 3.04
C THR A 24 -19.56 -10.27 2.51
N SER A 25 -19.59 -9.12 3.18
CA SER A 25 -20.40 -7.97 2.78
C SER A 25 -19.63 -6.94 1.92
N GLY A 26 -18.30 -6.96 1.98
CA GLY A 26 -17.43 -5.93 1.40
C GLY A 26 -17.39 -4.61 2.19
N GLU A 27 -17.97 -4.60 3.39
CA GLU A 27 -18.06 -3.40 4.22
C GLU A 27 -16.76 -3.12 5.00
N VAL A 28 -16.51 -1.84 5.25
CA VAL A 28 -15.44 -1.39 6.15
C VAL A 28 -15.95 -1.44 7.57
N MET A 29 -15.46 -2.39 8.37
CA MET A 29 -15.81 -2.57 9.79
C MET A 29 -15.14 -1.52 10.68
N ALA A 30 -13.90 -1.13 10.37
CA ALA A 30 -13.13 -0.12 11.08
C ALA A 30 -12.11 0.54 10.17
N GLN A 31 -11.83 1.81 10.43
CA GLN A 31 -10.77 2.54 9.75
C GLN A 31 -10.17 3.61 10.65
N GLY A 32 -8.89 3.88 10.44
CA GLY A 32 -8.20 4.90 11.21
C GLY A 32 -6.75 5.04 10.79
N GLY A 33 -6.01 5.75 11.62
CA GLY A 33 -4.59 5.94 11.43
C GLY A 33 -3.90 6.49 12.66
N ILE A 34 -2.65 6.13 12.79
CA ILE A 34 -1.71 6.66 13.77
C ILE A 34 -0.83 7.68 13.10
N GLU A 35 -0.60 8.77 13.76
CA GLU A 35 0.29 9.85 13.32
C GLU A 35 1.36 10.13 14.36
N LYS A 36 2.51 10.65 13.92
CA LYS A 36 3.66 11.05 14.75
C LYS A 36 4.30 9.90 15.53
N ILE A 37 4.36 8.69 14.96
CA ILE A 37 5.09 7.56 15.57
C ILE A 37 6.55 7.96 15.84
N GLY A 38 7.02 7.71 17.08
CA GLY A 38 8.35 8.06 17.53
C GLY A 38 8.55 9.55 17.84
N LEU A 39 7.48 10.34 17.83
CA LEU A 39 7.51 11.79 18.10
C LEU A 39 6.56 12.14 19.23
N PRO A 40 6.80 13.26 19.96
CA PRO A 40 5.88 13.75 20.97
C PRO A 40 4.49 14.07 20.41
N GLY A 41 3.45 13.75 21.17
CA GLY A 41 2.08 13.99 20.77
C GLY A 41 1.57 13.03 19.69
N ALA A 42 2.03 11.79 19.71
CA ALA A 42 1.47 10.73 18.87
C ALA A 42 0.00 10.48 19.23
N PHE A 43 -0.80 10.15 18.24
CA PHE A 43 -2.23 9.89 18.42
C PHE A 43 -2.77 8.94 17.37
N LEU A 44 -3.85 8.26 17.74
CA LEU A 44 -4.67 7.47 16.84
C LEU A 44 -5.96 8.22 16.52
N LYS A 45 -6.30 8.35 15.25
CA LYS A 45 -7.62 8.77 14.76
C LYS A 45 -8.37 7.55 14.29
N LEU A 46 -9.62 7.43 14.69
CA LEU A 46 -10.51 6.40 14.16
C LEU A 46 -11.90 6.97 13.88
N THR A 47 -12.65 6.26 13.09
CA THR A 47 -14.09 6.45 12.93
C THR A 47 -14.75 5.24 13.60
N ASP A 48 -15.59 5.49 14.61
CA ASP A 48 -16.31 4.43 15.30
C ASP A 48 -17.50 3.89 14.48
N LYS A 49 -18.16 2.88 15.00
CA LYS A 49 -19.34 2.24 14.37
C LYS A 49 -20.50 3.19 14.09
N ASP A 50 -20.58 4.30 14.83
CA ASP A 50 -21.63 5.31 14.71
C ASP A 50 -21.20 6.45 13.76
N GLY A 51 -20.03 6.33 13.12
CA GLY A 51 -19.47 7.32 12.20
C GLY A 51 -18.80 8.52 12.89
N LYS A 52 -18.64 8.50 14.22
CA LYS A 52 -18.03 9.57 14.98
C LYS A 52 -16.50 9.46 14.92
N LYS A 53 -15.86 10.59 14.68
CA LYS A 53 -14.40 10.70 14.71
C LYS A 53 -13.91 10.78 16.16
N VAL A 54 -12.99 9.90 16.52
CA VAL A 54 -12.36 9.81 17.84
C VAL A 54 -10.86 10.00 17.66
N VAL A 55 -10.24 10.72 18.60
CA VAL A 55 -8.78 10.90 18.68
C VAL A 55 -8.35 10.40 20.07
N ILE A 56 -7.38 9.50 20.09
CA ILE A 56 -6.80 8.95 21.31
C ILE A 56 -5.31 9.26 21.30
N GLU A 57 -4.88 10.11 22.22
CA GLU A 57 -3.47 10.45 22.40
C GLU A 57 -2.78 9.38 23.25
N ARG A 58 -1.60 8.97 22.80
CA ARG A 58 -0.75 8.00 23.49
C ARG A 58 0.67 8.10 22.97
N GLU A 59 1.67 7.88 23.81
CA GLU A 59 3.03 7.67 23.36
C GLU A 59 3.12 6.37 22.53
N ILE A 60 3.68 6.49 21.30
CA ILE A 60 3.83 5.39 20.35
C ILE A 60 5.27 5.42 19.86
N PRO A 61 6.19 4.71 20.52
CA PRO A 61 7.61 4.79 20.21
C PRO A 61 7.99 4.14 18.86
N GLY A 62 7.21 3.18 18.40
CA GLY A 62 7.51 2.47 17.16
C GLY A 62 6.28 1.90 16.45
N HIS A 63 6.53 1.27 15.31
CA HIS A 63 5.46 0.69 14.48
C HIS A 63 4.81 -0.53 15.15
N GLN A 64 5.59 -1.31 15.90
CA GLN A 64 5.05 -2.47 16.63
C GLN A 64 4.02 -2.01 17.66
N GLU A 65 4.37 -1.06 18.53
CA GLU A 65 3.48 -0.50 19.52
C GLU A 65 2.27 0.20 18.87
N GLY A 66 2.47 0.79 17.69
CA GLY A 66 1.38 1.34 16.89
C GLY A 66 0.39 0.28 16.42
N ILE A 67 0.86 -0.85 15.93
CA ILE A 67 -0.02 -1.95 15.50
C ILE A 67 -0.69 -2.62 16.70
N GLU A 68 0.04 -2.83 17.81
CA GLU A 68 -0.55 -3.31 19.06
C GLU A 68 -1.70 -2.40 19.51
N PHE A 69 -1.50 -1.08 19.41
CA PHE A 69 -2.53 -0.12 19.76
C PHE A 69 -3.75 -0.20 18.83
N ILE A 70 -3.54 -0.34 17.51
CA ILE A 70 -4.64 -0.57 16.56
C ILE A 70 -5.40 -1.83 16.93
N LEU A 71 -4.72 -2.95 17.17
CA LEU A 71 -5.37 -4.22 17.53
C LEU A 71 -6.15 -4.10 18.85
N SER A 72 -5.60 -3.39 19.85
CA SER A 72 -6.30 -3.15 21.12
C SER A 72 -7.58 -2.35 20.93
N VAL A 73 -7.58 -1.36 20.04
CA VAL A 73 -8.77 -0.55 19.73
C VAL A 73 -9.80 -1.33 18.93
N LEU A 74 -9.37 -2.20 18.03
CA LEU A 74 -10.28 -3.08 17.26
C LEU A 74 -11.05 -4.06 18.17
N THR A 75 -10.48 -4.42 19.33
CA THR A 75 -11.09 -5.33 20.31
C THR A 75 -11.67 -4.60 21.53
N ASP A 76 -11.58 -3.27 21.60
CA ASP A 76 -12.08 -2.46 22.70
C ASP A 76 -13.61 -2.53 22.84
N ALA A 77 -14.12 -2.51 24.05
CA ALA A 77 -15.55 -2.61 24.32
C ALA A 77 -16.37 -1.41 23.77
N THR A 78 -15.74 -0.25 23.65
CA THR A 78 -16.38 0.99 23.19
C THR A 78 -16.24 1.22 21.70
N TYR A 79 -15.03 1.00 21.16
CA TYR A 79 -14.65 1.35 19.79
C TYR A 79 -14.47 0.14 18.87
N GLY A 80 -14.37 -1.05 19.47
CA GLY A 80 -14.04 -2.28 18.76
C GLY A 80 -15.18 -2.82 17.89
N CYS A 81 -14.81 -3.57 16.89
CA CYS A 81 -15.72 -4.25 15.97
C CYS A 81 -15.48 -5.77 15.89
N ILE A 82 -14.46 -6.28 16.58
CA ILE A 82 -14.15 -7.71 16.74
C ILE A 82 -13.94 -8.04 18.22
N LYS A 83 -14.06 -9.29 18.59
CA LYS A 83 -13.88 -9.75 19.98
C LYS A 83 -12.43 -10.15 20.27
N ASP A 84 -11.75 -10.68 19.25
CA ASP A 84 -10.36 -11.13 19.33
C ASP A 84 -9.68 -10.79 18.00
N TYR A 85 -8.44 -10.30 18.05
CA TYR A 85 -7.65 -10.02 16.85
C TYR A 85 -7.34 -11.28 16.02
N LYS A 86 -7.49 -12.48 16.60
CA LYS A 86 -7.43 -13.76 15.87
C LYS A 86 -8.58 -13.97 14.89
N GLU A 87 -9.62 -13.14 14.94
CA GLU A 87 -10.66 -13.10 13.91
C GLU A 87 -10.17 -12.48 12.60
N ILE A 88 -8.98 -11.86 12.57
CA ILE A 88 -8.37 -11.35 11.34
C ILE A 88 -7.74 -12.52 10.61
N ASP A 89 -8.22 -12.82 9.40
CA ASP A 89 -7.80 -13.98 8.62
C ASP A 89 -6.60 -13.70 7.71
N ALA A 90 -6.40 -12.44 7.30
CA ALA A 90 -5.29 -12.05 6.44
C ALA A 90 -5.00 -10.55 6.54
N VAL A 91 -3.76 -10.17 6.19
CA VAL A 91 -3.31 -8.78 6.17
C VAL A 91 -2.73 -8.42 4.82
N GLY A 92 -3.20 -7.31 4.24
CA GLY A 92 -2.61 -6.69 3.07
C GLY A 92 -1.72 -5.52 3.46
N HIS A 93 -0.49 -5.50 2.96
CA HIS A 93 0.46 -4.42 3.17
C HIS A 93 0.73 -3.67 1.88
N ARG A 94 0.59 -2.34 1.92
CA ARG A 94 1.17 -1.52 0.87
C ARG A 94 2.69 -1.55 1.00
N VAL A 95 3.37 -1.88 -0.10
CA VAL A 95 4.82 -1.79 -0.25
C VAL A 95 5.11 -0.87 -1.43
N VAL A 96 5.93 0.15 -1.22
CA VAL A 96 6.08 1.20 -2.24
C VAL A 96 6.85 0.68 -3.46
N HIS A 97 7.97 -0.01 -3.28
CA HIS A 97 8.82 -0.38 -4.40
C HIS A 97 9.07 -1.89 -4.47
N GLY A 98 8.64 -2.49 -5.57
CA GLY A 98 8.86 -3.90 -5.87
C GLY A 98 9.93 -4.17 -6.94
N GLY A 99 10.63 -3.15 -7.41
CA GLY A 99 11.61 -3.29 -8.48
C GLY A 99 10.97 -3.84 -9.76
N GLU A 100 11.73 -4.61 -10.50
CA GLU A 100 11.26 -5.40 -11.65
C GLU A 100 10.80 -6.81 -11.24
N GLU A 101 10.97 -7.17 -9.95
CA GLU A 101 10.71 -8.52 -9.43
C GLU A 101 9.21 -8.79 -9.23
N PHE A 102 8.41 -7.74 -8.96
CA PHE A 102 7.02 -7.90 -8.61
C PHE A 102 6.09 -7.17 -9.59
N ALA A 103 5.41 -7.92 -10.43
CA ALA A 103 4.38 -7.43 -11.36
C ALA A 103 2.94 -7.63 -10.83
N SER A 104 2.79 -8.21 -9.63
CA SER A 104 1.50 -8.47 -8.97
C SER A 104 1.64 -8.50 -7.47
N SER A 105 0.51 -8.58 -6.77
CA SER A 105 0.51 -8.84 -5.32
C SER A 105 1.00 -10.26 -5.04
N VAL A 106 1.76 -10.43 -3.96
CA VAL A 106 2.37 -11.73 -3.58
C VAL A 106 2.16 -12.04 -2.11
N LEU A 107 2.04 -13.32 -1.78
CA LEU A 107 2.07 -13.80 -0.41
C LEU A 107 3.49 -13.58 0.15
N ILE A 108 3.58 -12.94 1.31
CA ILE A 108 4.87 -12.62 1.94
C ILE A 108 5.46 -13.89 2.53
N ASN A 109 6.68 -14.16 2.15
CA ASN A 109 7.57 -15.14 2.74
C ASN A 109 8.98 -14.52 2.90
N GLN A 110 9.95 -15.27 3.39
CA GLN A 110 11.30 -14.74 3.60
C GLN A 110 11.98 -14.27 2.31
N ASP A 111 11.73 -14.93 1.17
CA ASP A 111 12.31 -14.52 -0.12
C ASP A 111 11.73 -13.20 -0.58
N VAL A 112 10.42 -12.98 -0.40
CA VAL A 112 9.77 -11.69 -0.70
C VAL A 112 10.34 -10.58 0.19
N ILE A 113 10.53 -10.84 1.50
CA ILE A 113 11.14 -9.88 2.42
C ILE A 113 12.55 -9.50 1.96
N ASN A 114 13.38 -10.48 1.58
CA ASN A 114 14.74 -10.25 1.12
C ASN A 114 14.76 -9.37 -0.14
N LYS A 115 13.91 -9.66 -1.12
CA LYS A 115 13.77 -8.85 -2.33
C LYS A 115 13.28 -7.42 -2.06
N VAL A 116 12.37 -7.23 -1.11
CA VAL A 116 11.92 -5.90 -0.69
C VAL A 116 13.05 -5.13 0.00
N ILE A 117 13.93 -5.81 0.76
CA ILE A 117 15.14 -5.22 1.33
C ILE A 117 16.09 -4.77 0.22
N GLU A 118 16.35 -5.60 -0.78
CA GLU A 118 17.18 -5.26 -1.95
C GLU A 118 16.64 -4.04 -2.71
N CYS A 119 15.32 -3.92 -2.84
CA CYS A 119 14.66 -2.75 -3.44
C CYS A 119 14.68 -1.50 -2.55
N SER A 120 15.16 -1.58 -1.30
CA SER A 120 15.12 -0.45 -0.36
C SER A 120 16.04 0.69 -0.78
N ASP A 121 17.09 0.44 -1.55
CA ASP A 121 17.96 1.47 -2.12
C ASP A 121 17.19 2.38 -3.10
N LEU A 122 16.14 1.87 -3.75
CA LEU A 122 15.26 2.62 -4.63
C LEU A 122 14.13 3.36 -3.88
N ALA A 123 13.82 2.94 -2.64
CA ALA A 123 12.79 3.54 -1.79
C ALA A 123 13.20 3.56 -0.31
N PRO A 124 14.31 4.24 0.06
CA PRO A 124 14.90 4.15 1.40
C PRO A 124 14.01 4.70 2.51
N LEU A 125 13.11 5.62 2.18
CA LEU A 125 12.16 6.20 3.14
C LEU A 125 10.89 5.36 3.34
N HIS A 126 10.60 4.42 2.44
CA HIS A 126 9.32 3.72 2.39
C HIS A 126 9.45 2.22 2.69
N ASN A 127 10.24 1.48 1.92
CA ASN A 127 10.34 0.03 2.05
C ASN A 127 10.73 -0.44 3.47
N PRO A 128 11.71 0.18 4.15
CA PRO A 128 12.01 -0.20 5.52
C PRO A 128 10.84 -0.01 6.50
N ALA A 129 10.06 1.07 6.34
CA ALA A 129 8.87 1.32 7.15
C ALA A 129 7.75 0.31 6.85
N ASN A 130 7.55 -0.03 5.58
CA ASN A 130 6.59 -1.05 5.19
C ASN A 130 6.92 -2.41 5.81
N LEU A 131 8.21 -2.80 5.80
CA LEU A 131 8.67 -4.05 6.41
C LEU A 131 8.52 -4.06 7.95
N LYS A 132 8.60 -2.91 8.63
CA LYS A 132 8.28 -2.85 10.07
C LYS A 132 6.85 -3.29 10.35
N GLY A 133 5.90 -2.89 9.49
CA GLY A 133 4.51 -3.33 9.59
C GLY A 133 4.35 -4.84 9.42
N VAL A 134 5.02 -5.42 8.43
CA VAL A 134 5.01 -6.86 8.18
C VAL A 134 5.57 -7.64 9.38
N ARG A 135 6.72 -7.22 9.89
CA ARG A 135 7.37 -7.87 11.04
C ARG A 135 6.55 -7.73 12.33
N ALA A 136 5.92 -6.58 12.54
CA ALA A 136 5.06 -6.38 13.69
C ALA A 136 3.83 -7.29 13.65
N MET A 137 3.18 -7.44 12.50
CA MET A 137 2.05 -8.36 12.34
C MET A 137 2.46 -9.82 12.55
N GLU A 138 3.62 -10.24 12.04
CA GLU A 138 4.12 -11.59 12.29
C GLU A 138 4.42 -11.86 13.77
N ALA A 139 4.94 -10.86 14.48
CA ALA A 139 5.21 -10.98 15.91
C ALA A 139 3.92 -11.04 16.76
N LEU A 140 2.88 -10.28 16.38
CA LEU A 140 1.63 -10.17 17.13
C LEU A 140 0.64 -11.31 16.81
N ILE A 141 0.60 -11.74 15.56
CA ILE A 141 -0.27 -12.83 15.09
C ILE A 141 0.58 -13.78 14.23
N PRO A 142 1.39 -14.64 14.87
CA PRO A 142 2.28 -15.55 14.15
C PRO A 142 1.53 -16.45 13.15
N GLY A 143 2.07 -16.54 11.94
CA GLY A 143 1.51 -17.38 10.87
C GLY A 143 0.29 -16.82 10.16
N ILE A 144 -0.14 -15.59 10.47
CA ILE A 144 -1.21 -14.94 9.70
C ILE A 144 -0.77 -14.74 8.24
N PRO A 145 -1.58 -15.09 7.24
CA PRO A 145 -1.29 -14.81 5.85
C PRO A 145 -1.13 -13.30 5.60
N GLN A 146 0.02 -12.90 5.07
CA GLN A 146 0.33 -11.51 4.76
C GLN A 146 0.61 -11.35 3.27
N VAL A 147 0.07 -10.32 2.63
CA VAL A 147 0.19 -10.06 1.20
C VAL A 147 0.83 -8.70 0.98
N ALA A 148 1.88 -8.65 0.16
CA ALA A 148 2.46 -7.40 -0.31
C ALA A 148 1.75 -6.93 -1.59
N VAL A 149 1.39 -5.65 -1.61
CA VAL A 149 0.76 -4.96 -2.74
C VAL A 149 1.68 -3.80 -3.12
N PHE A 150 2.30 -3.88 -4.30
CA PHE A 150 3.35 -2.95 -4.72
C PHE A 150 2.79 -1.79 -5.53
N ASP A 151 3.22 -0.57 -5.21
CA ASP A 151 2.86 0.63 -5.98
C ASP A 151 3.38 0.59 -7.42
N THR A 152 4.51 -0.09 -7.63
CA THR A 152 5.18 -0.20 -8.93
C THR A 152 4.63 -1.32 -9.80
N ALA A 153 3.90 -2.30 -9.25
CA ALA A 153 3.53 -3.52 -9.94
C ALA A 153 2.65 -3.29 -11.18
N PHE A 154 1.69 -2.37 -11.11
CA PHE A 154 0.80 -2.05 -12.24
C PHE A 154 1.57 -1.48 -13.44
N HIS A 155 2.66 -0.77 -13.20
CA HIS A 155 3.49 -0.13 -14.22
C HIS A 155 4.51 -1.08 -14.86
N GLN A 156 4.62 -2.32 -14.40
CA GLN A 156 5.51 -3.32 -15.01
C GLN A 156 5.07 -3.74 -16.43
N THR A 157 3.89 -3.31 -16.87
CA THR A 157 3.41 -3.50 -18.25
C THR A 157 3.86 -2.41 -19.21
N MET A 158 4.58 -1.38 -18.75
CA MET A 158 5.12 -0.35 -19.63
C MET A 158 6.13 -0.97 -20.63
N PRO A 159 6.08 -0.58 -21.90
CA PRO A 159 7.08 -1.00 -22.90
C PRO A 159 8.44 -0.34 -22.64
N ASP A 160 9.51 -0.93 -23.16
CA ASP A 160 10.88 -0.49 -22.93
C ASP A 160 11.13 0.97 -23.34
N TYR A 161 10.58 1.41 -24.45
CA TYR A 161 10.68 2.81 -24.91
C TYR A 161 10.01 3.82 -23.97
N ALA A 162 9.11 3.38 -23.08
CA ALA A 162 8.46 4.23 -22.09
C ALA A 162 9.20 4.24 -20.75
N TYR A 163 9.82 3.14 -20.32
CA TYR A 163 10.51 3.09 -19.06
C TYR A 163 12.01 3.39 -19.13
N MET A 164 12.65 3.25 -20.32
CA MET A 164 14.08 3.50 -20.46
C MET A 164 14.37 5.01 -20.49
N TYR A 165 15.38 5.42 -19.76
CA TYR A 165 15.90 6.78 -19.86
C TYR A 165 16.93 6.90 -20.98
N GLY A 166 17.10 8.12 -21.51
CA GLY A 166 18.15 8.48 -22.47
C GLY A 166 19.54 8.55 -21.83
N LEU A 167 19.90 7.53 -21.05
CA LEU A 167 21.17 7.37 -20.33
C LEU A 167 21.94 6.16 -20.89
N PRO A 168 23.27 6.06 -20.64
CA PRO A 168 24.01 4.86 -21.01
C PRO A 168 23.32 3.59 -20.48
N TYR A 169 23.12 2.62 -21.36
CA TYR A 169 22.39 1.37 -21.05
C TYR A 169 22.96 0.61 -19.84
N GLY A 170 24.25 0.77 -19.57
CA GLY A 170 24.89 0.22 -18.37
C GLY A 170 24.29 0.71 -17.05
N MET A 171 23.70 1.90 -17.03
CA MET A 171 23.03 2.43 -15.83
C MET A 171 21.78 1.60 -15.49
N TYR A 172 21.00 1.25 -16.52
CA TYR A 172 19.86 0.35 -16.34
C TYR A 172 20.33 -1.05 -15.92
N LYS A 173 21.26 -1.64 -16.66
CA LYS A 173 21.72 -3.02 -16.42
C LYS A 173 22.35 -3.21 -15.04
N LYS A 174 23.13 -2.25 -14.57
CA LYS A 174 23.89 -2.38 -13.33
C LYS A 174 23.13 -1.89 -12.09
N TYR A 175 22.33 -0.85 -12.25
CA TYR A 175 21.71 -0.14 -11.14
C TYR A 175 20.18 -0.10 -11.18
N GLY A 176 19.55 -0.71 -12.20
CA GLY A 176 18.10 -0.67 -12.37
C GLY A 176 17.55 0.74 -12.63
N VAL A 177 18.36 1.64 -13.22
CA VAL A 177 17.94 3.02 -13.49
C VAL A 177 16.97 3.04 -14.66
N ARG A 178 15.68 3.13 -14.32
CA ARG A 178 14.56 3.19 -15.26
C ARG A 178 13.36 3.89 -14.60
N ARG A 179 12.35 4.23 -15.40
CA ARG A 179 11.04 4.64 -14.87
C ARG A 179 10.33 3.42 -14.27
N TYR A 180 9.91 3.51 -13.02
CA TYR A 180 9.08 2.50 -12.36
C TYR A 180 7.63 2.94 -12.25
N GLY A 181 7.40 4.20 -11.86
CA GLY A 181 6.09 4.73 -11.54
C GLY A 181 5.57 4.24 -10.18
N PHE A 182 4.61 4.98 -9.64
CA PHE A 182 4.05 4.71 -8.32
C PHE A 182 2.53 4.90 -8.37
N HIS A 183 1.85 4.72 -7.22
CA HIS A 183 0.39 4.78 -7.11
C HIS A 183 -0.34 3.77 -8.02
N GLY A 184 0.35 2.72 -8.45
CA GLY A 184 -0.18 1.76 -9.42
C GLY A 184 -1.47 1.09 -8.98
N THR A 185 -1.61 0.78 -7.69
CA THR A 185 -2.86 0.24 -7.12
C THR A 185 -4.04 1.21 -7.31
N SER A 186 -3.81 2.51 -7.09
CA SER A 186 -4.82 3.55 -7.30
C SER A 186 -5.19 3.66 -8.78
N HIS A 187 -4.21 3.77 -9.67
CA HIS A 187 -4.44 3.88 -11.11
C HIS A 187 -5.22 2.68 -11.66
N ARG A 188 -4.84 1.47 -11.26
CA ARG A 188 -5.54 0.24 -11.64
C ARG A 188 -6.98 0.21 -11.12
N TYR A 189 -7.18 0.55 -9.86
CA TYR A 189 -8.51 0.55 -9.25
C TYR A 189 -9.44 1.56 -9.90
N VAL A 190 -9.00 2.82 -10.00
CA VAL A 190 -9.83 3.92 -10.53
C VAL A 190 -10.20 3.69 -11.99
N SER A 191 -9.25 3.25 -12.82
CA SER A 191 -9.51 2.97 -14.24
C SER A 191 -10.51 1.83 -14.44
N ARG A 192 -10.35 0.73 -13.67
CA ARG A 192 -11.30 -0.39 -13.71
C ARG A 192 -12.68 0.03 -13.23
N ARG A 193 -12.73 0.75 -12.10
CA ARG A 193 -13.99 1.22 -11.53
C ARG A 193 -14.75 2.19 -12.44
N ALA A 194 -14.02 3.05 -13.14
CA ALA A 194 -14.63 3.94 -14.15
C ALA A 194 -15.32 3.14 -15.27
N CYS A 195 -14.67 2.10 -15.79
CA CYS A 195 -15.26 1.23 -16.82
C CYS A 195 -16.49 0.46 -16.29
N GLU A 196 -16.44 -0.04 -15.06
CA GLU A 196 -17.59 -0.68 -14.41
C GLU A 196 -18.80 0.27 -14.32
N ILE A 197 -18.58 1.54 -13.90
CA ILE A 197 -19.63 2.55 -13.79
C ILE A 197 -20.20 2.91 -15.17
N LEU A 198 -19.34 3.01 -16.18
CA LEU A 198 -19.73 3.33 -17.55
C LEU A 198 -20.33 2.15 -18.31
N GLY A 199 -20.24 0.93 -17.78
CA GLY A 199 -20.71 -0.29 -18.44
C GLY A 199 -19.91 -0.65 -19.70
N VAL A 200 -18.61 -0.32 -19.75
CA VAL A 200 -17.74 -0.59 -20.90
C VAL A 200 -16.65 -1.62 -20.54
N PRO A 201 -16.21 -2.47 -21.51
CA PRO A 201 -15.12 -3.41 -21.28
C PRO A 201 -13.80 -2.66 -20.97
N TYR A 202 -13.13 -3.03 -19.89
CA TYR A 202 -11.87 -2.41 -19.45
C TYR A 202 -10.72 -2.64 -20.45
N GLU A 203 -10.69 -3.81 -21.05
CA GLU A 203 -9.64 -4.27 -21.96
C GLU A 203 -9.68 -3.55 -23.32
N ASP A 204 -10.76 -2.85 -23.65
CA ASP A 204 -10.92 -2.15 -24.92
C ASP A 204 -10.68 -0.64 -24.79
N GLN A 205 -10.40 -0.15 -23.58
CA GLN A 205 -10.36 1.29 -23.32
C GLN A 205 -8.94 1.87 -23.36
N LYS A 206 -8.90 3.17 -23.70
CA LYS A 206 -7.74 4.05 -23.49
C LYS A 206 -8.15 5.07 -22.43
N ILE A 207 -7.45 5.07 -21.31
CA ILE A 207 -7.83 5.85 -20.12
C ILE A 207 -6.63 6.62 -19.63
N ILE A 208 -6.84 7.84 -19.19
CA ILE A 208 -5.88 8.63 -18.41
C ILE A 208 -6.44 8.74 -17.00
N THR A 209 -5.66 8.37 -16.02
CA THR A 209 -6.00 8.53 -14.61
C THR A 209 -5.05 9.51 -13.93
N ALA A 210 -5.59 10.32 -13.02
CA ALA A 210 -4.83 11.23 -12.18
C ALA A 210 -5.01 10.85 -10.70
N HIS A 211 -3.90 10.60 -10.02
CA HIS A 211 -3.86 10.46 -8.56
C HIS A 211 -3.25 11.74 -8.01
N VAL A 212 -4.05 12.54 -7.31
CA VAL A 212 -3.64 13.84 -6.79
C VAL A 212 -3.89 13.88 -5.29
N GLY A 213 -2.83 13.97 -4.52
CA GLY A 213 -2.81 14.02 -3.06
C GLY A 213 -1.50 14.66 -2.58
N ASN A 214 -0.91 14.16 -1.50
CA ASN A 214 0.44 14.57 -1.09
C ASN A 214 1.49 14.21 -2.16
N GLY A 215 1.28 13.10 -2.87
CA GLY A 215 1.97 12.77 -4.11
C GLY A 215 1.03 12.95 -5.30
N GLY A 216 1.57 13.32 -6.46
CA GLY A 216 0.83 13.49 -7.70
C GLY A 216 1.37 12.63 -8.83
N SER A 217 0.50 11.89 -9.52
CA SER A 217 0.87 11.13 -10.72
C SER A 217 -0.27 11.04 -11.73
N ILE A 218 0.11 10.97 -13.00
CA ILE A 218 -0.81 10.71 -14.12
C ILE A 218 -0.32 9.44 -14.82
N THR A 219 -1.26 8.58 -15.20
CA THR A 219 -0.95 7.32 -15.89
C THR A 219 -1.81 7.17 -17.14
N ALA A 220 -1.18 6.83 -18.25
CA ALA A 220 -1.83 6.40 -19.47
C ALA A 220 -2.03 4.87 -19.43
N ILE A 221 -3.27 4.45 -19.66
CA ILE A 221 -3.69 3.06 -19.60
C ILE A 221 -4.31 2.70 -20.96
N LYS A 222 -3.87 1.61 -21.53
CA LYS A 222 -4.41 1.07 -22.77
C LYS A 222 -4.69 -0.41 -22.59
N ASN A 223 -5.92 -0.82 -22.91
CA ASN A 223 -6.34 -2.22 -22.85
C ASN A 223 -6.06 -2.86 -21.48
N GLY A 224 -6.36 -2.12 -20.40
CA GLY A 224 -6.16 -2.58 -19.03
C GLY A 224 -4.71 -2.57 -18.52
N LYS A 225 -3.75 -2.08 -19.32
CA LYS A 225 -2.31 -2.06 -19.01
C LYS A 225 -1.78 -0.64 -18.90
N SER A 226 -0.94 -0.36 -17.90
CA SER A 226 -0.16 0.88 -17.85
C SER A 226 0.81 0.92 -19.01
N VAL A 227 0.78 1.98 -19.81
CA VAL A 227 1.66 2.16 -20.98
C VAL A 227 2.63 3.32 -20.78
N ASP A 228 2.32 4.26 -19.88
CA ASP A 228 3.20 5.34 -19.46
C ASP A 228 2.70 5.93 -18.14
N THR A 229 3.60 6.55 -17.36
CA THR A 229 3.24 7.23 -16.12
C THR A 229 4.20 8.40 -15.85
N SER A 230 3.74 9.40 -15.12
CA SER A 230 4.50 10.64 -14.90
C SER A 230 5.62 10.51 -13.85
N MET A 231 5.47 9.69 -12.81
CA MET A 231 6.55 9.43 -11.86
C MET A 231 7.57 8.48 -12.49
N GLY A 232 8.86 8.66 -12.16
CA GLY A 232 9.96 7.96 -12.80
C GLY A 232 10.66 6.94 -11.92
N LEU A 233 11.97 7.04 -11.84
CA LEU A 233 12.82 6.28 -10.91
C LEU A 233 12.39 6.55 -9.47
N THR A 234 12.05 7.80 -9.19
CA THR A 234 11.54 8.28 -7.91
C THR A 234 10.24 9.08 -8.11
N PRO A 235 9.51 9.41 -7.03
CA PRO A 235 8.33 10.27 -7.12
C PRO A 235 8.60 11.73 -7.54
N VAL A 236 9.86 12.19 -7.57
CA VAL A 236 10.24 13.58 -7.88
C VAL A 236 9.89 13.99 -9.31
N GLU A 237 9.95 13.07 -10.26
CA GLU A 237 9.58 13.34 -11.64
C GLU A 237 8.06 13.51 -11.79
N GLY A 238 7.66 14.25 -12.80
CA GLY A 238 6.26 14.38 -13.19
C GLY A 238 5.60 15.62 -12.64
N LEU A 239 4.52 15.46 -11.86
CA LEU A 239 3.79 16.57 -11.32
C LEU A 239 4.55 17.25 -10.17
N LEU A 240 4.54 18.58 -10.15
CA LEU A 240 5.04 19.35 -9.02
C LEU A 240 4.12 19.08 -7.80
N MET A 241 4.76 18.78 -6.68
CA MET A 241 4.08 18.44 -5.43
C MET A 241 4.48 19.40 -4.32
#